data_d6d0ffc65f0fed10f03e18c35cd16eb5
#
_entry.id   d6d0ffc65f0fed10f03e18c35cd16eb5
#
_cell.length_a   1.000
_cell.length_b   1.000
_cell.length_c   1.000
_cell.angle_alpha   90.00
_cell.angle_beta   90.00
_cell.angle_gamma   90.00
#
_symmetry.space_group_name_H-M   'P 1'
#
loop_
_entity.id
_entity.type
_entity.pdbx_description
1 polymer ?
#
loop_
_entity_poly.entity_id
_entity_poly.type
_entity_poly.pdbx_seq_one_letter_code
_entity_poly.pdbx_strand_id
1 'polypeptide(L)' 'ALKLTEEAAELAASAARNLNGQGSESDLAAELADVEIMTEQLRLQGMDRLIDFHKQKKLERLAARLGVMYTGDTEQ' A
#
# COMPACT_ATOMS: atom_id res chain seq x y z
N ALA A 1 -13.77 9.78 -2.77
CA ALA A 1 -12.73 10.04 -3.76
C ALA A 1 -11.81 11.17 -3.34
N LEU A 2 -12.36 12.33 -2.98
CA LEU A 2 -11.52 13.43 -2.53
C LEU A 2 -10.76 13.08 -1.26
N LYS A 3 -11.45 12.41 -0.35
CA LYS A 3 -10.82 12.02 0.92
C LYS A 3 -9.65 11.08 0.69
N LEU A 4 -9.83 10.09 -0.17
CA LEU A 4 -8.75 9.16 -0.48
C LEU A 4 -7.58 9.88 -1.13
N THR A 5 -7.86 10.84 -2.01
CA THR A 5 -6.82 11.62 -2.65
C THR A 5 -5.99 12.39 -1.62
N GLU A 6 -6.68 13.01 -0.66
CA GLU A 6 -6.01 13.75 0.41
C GLU A 6 -5.14 12.83 1.25
N GLU A 7 -5.67 11.66 1.62
CA GLU A 7 -4.91 10.74 2.44
C GLU A 7 -3.70 10.19 1.71
N ALA A 8 -3.84 9.93 0.41
CA ALA A 8 -2.72 9.46 -0.38
C ALA A 8 -1.61 10.51 -0.45
N ALA A 9 -1.99 11.79 -0.59
CA ALA A 9 -1.01 12.87 -0.60
C ALA A 9 -0.29 13.00 0.74
N GLU A 10 -1.04 12.87 1.83
CA GLU A 10 -0.46 12.92 3.17
C GLU A 10 0.47 11.75 3.41
N LEU A 11 0.10 10.57 2.94
CA LEU A 11 0.96 9.40 3.05
C LEU A 11 2.27 9.62 2.30
N ALA A 12 2.20 10.15 1.09
CA ALA A 12 3.39 10.41 0.31
C ALA A 12 4.31 11.41 1.02
N ALA A 13 3.73 12.45 1.61
CA ALA A 13 4.49 13.45 2.34
C ALA A 13 5.14 12.84 3.58
N SER A 14 4.40 12.01 4.32
CA SER A 14 4.94 11.34 5.50
C SER A 14 6.06 10.39 5.15
N ALA A 15 5.92 9.64 4.06
CA ALA A 15 6.97 8.73 3.63
C ALA A 15 8.24 9.50 3.27
N ALA A 16 8.09 10.63 2.57
CA ALA A 16 9.24 11.43 2.19
C ALA A 16 9.96 11.98 3.43
N ARG A 17 9.19 12.48 4.40
CA ARG A 17 9.79 12.99 5.64
C ARG A 17 10.52 11.88 6.39
N ASN A 18 9.92 10.70 6.43
CA ASN A 18 10.52 9.58 7.14
C ASN A 18 11.84 9.18 6.49
N LEU A 19 11.88 9.12 5.16
CA LEU A 19 13.10 8.79 4.45
C LEU A 19 14.20 9.80 4.68
N ASN A 20 13.82 11.06 4.90
CA ASN A 20 14.79 12.12 5.14
C ASN A 20 15.11 12.29 6.61
N GLY A 21 14.57 11.44 7.47
CA GLY A 21 14.82 11.51 8.89
C GLY A 21 14.10 12.64 9.60
N GLN A 22 13.10 13.22 8.95
CA GLN A 22 12.38 14.39 9.48
C GLN A 22 11.03 14.03 10.09
N GLY A 23 10.49 12.90 9.74
CA GLY A 23 9.23 12.46 10.29
C GLY A 23 9.44 11.32 11.26
N SER A 24 8.36 10.78 11.77
CA SER A 24 8.42 9.65 12.69
C SER A 24 7.70 8.46 12.07
N GLU A 25 8.07 7.27 12.54
CA GLU A 25 7.37 6.05 12.12
C GLU A 25 5.92 6.08 12.57
N SER A 26 5.66 6.70 13.71
CA SER A 26 4.29 6.82 14.19
C SER A 26 3.44 7.65 13.24
N ASP A 27 4.00 8.75 12.72
CA ASP A 27 3.28 9.58 11.76
C ASP A 27 2.99 8.81 10.49
N LEU A 28 3.98 8.08 10.00
CA LEU A 28 3.81 7.28 8.79
C LEU A 28 2.75 6.20 9.00
N ALA A 29 2.80 5.52 10.16
CA ALA A 29 1.83 4.49 10.48
C ALA A 29 0.41 5.04 10.54
N ALA A 30 0.26 6.25 11.08
CA ALA A 30 -1.06 6.87 11.14
C ALA A 30 -1.62 7.13 9.74
N GLU A 31 -0.76 7.61 8.83
CA GLU A 31 -1.23 7.85 7.47
C GLU A 31 -1.56 6.54 6.75
N LEU A 32 -0.76 5.51 6.99
CA LEU A 32 -1.05 4.20 6.40
C LEU A 32 -2.39 3.66 6.92
N ALA A 33 -2.66 3.85 8.21
CA ALA A 33 -3.92 3.42 8.79
C ALA A 33 -5.09 4.13 8.10
N ASP A 34 -4.97 5.43 7.86
CA ASP A 34 -6.02 6.17 7.19
C ASP A 34 -6.28 5.66 5.79
N VAL A 35 -5.20 5.37 5.05
CA VAL A 35 -5.34 4.83 3.70
C VAL A 35 -6.00 3.47 3.72
N GLU A 36 -5.64 2.61 4.68
CA GLU A 36 -6.24 1.30 4.79
C GLU A 36 -7.74 1.39 5.08
N ILE A 37 -8.12 2.32 5.95
CA ILE A 37 -9.54 2.52 6.26
C ILE A 37 -10.30 2.98 5.01
N MET A 38 -9.74 3.92 4.26
CA MET A 38 -10.38 4.40 3.03
C MET A 38 -10.51 3.28 2.02
N THR A 39 -9.46 2.48 1.88
CA THR A 39 -9.48 1.34 0.97
C THR A 39 -10.58 0.36 1.37
N GLU A 40 -10.68 0.07 2.66
CA GLU A 40 -11.69 -0.85 3.16
C GLU A 40 -13.09 -0.35 2.83
N GLN A 41 -13.32 0.95 2.97
CA GLN A 41 -14.61 1.52 2.63
C GLN A 41 -14.95 1.33 1.16
N LEU A 42 -13.97 1.52 0.29
CA LEU A 42 -14.17 1.32 -1.14
C LEU A 42 -14.44 -0.15 -1.46
N ARG A 43 -13.80 -1.07 -0.74
CA ARG A 43 -14.08 -2.49 -0.90
C ARG A 43 -15.54 -2.79 -0.59
N LEU A 44 -16.04 -2.22 0.49
CA LEU A 44 -17.41 -2.42 0.90
C LEU A 44 -18.41 -1.78 -0.07
N GLN A 45 -17.96 -0.81 -0.83
CA GLN A 45 -18.82 -0.11 -1.81
C GLN A 45 -18.79 -0.76 -3.19
N GLY A 46 -18.20 -1.93 -3.30
CA GLY A 46 -18.29 -2.69 -4.54
C GLY A 46 -17.00 -2.84 -5.31
N MET A 47 -15.89 -2.30 -4.81
CA MET A 47 -14.62 -2.38 -5.51
C MET A 47 -13.75 -3.55 -5.06
N ASP A 48 -14.28 -4.41 -4.21
CA ASP A 48 -13.47 -5.42 -3.55
C ASP A 48 -12.75 -6.33 -4.54
N ARG A 49 -13.49 -6.87 -5.50
CA ARG A 49 -12.90 -7.80 -6.46
C ARG A 49 -11.91 -7.12 -7.40
N LEU A 50 -12.23 -5.90 -7.79
CA LEU A 50 -11.37 -5.17 -8.71
C LEU A 50 -10.06 -4.81 -8.03
N ILE A 51 -10.13 -4.39 -6.77
CA ILE A 51 -8.92 -4.09 -6.00
C ILE A 51 -8.06 -5.34 -5.89
N ASP A 52 -8.66 -6.48 -5.54
CA ASP A 52 -7.92 -7.72 -5.41
C ASP A 52 -7.30 -8.18 -6.72
N PHE A 53 -8.01 -7.99 -7.82
CA PHE A 53 -7.47 -8.33 -9.13
C PHE A 53 -6.18 -7.57 -9.40
N HIS A 54 -6.21 -6.26 -9.20
CA HIS A 54 -5.03 -5.44 -9.46
C HIS A 54 -3.92 -5.70 -8.44
N LYS A 55 -4.31 -5.93 -7.18
CA LYS A 55 -3.33 -6.27 -6.15
C LYS A 55 -2.59 -7.54 -6.51
N GLN A 56 -3.31 -8.56 -6.97
CA GLN A 56 -2.69 -9.82 -7.36
C GLN A 56 -1.71 -9.62 -8.51
N LYS A 57 -2.11 -8.82 -9.51
CA LYS A 57 -1.24 -8.56 -10.65
C LYS A 57 0.03 -7.85 -10.22
N LYS A 58 -0.10 -6.88 -9.31
CA LYS A 58 1.07 -6.14 -8.84
C LYS A 58 1.99 -7.01 -8.00
N LEU A 59 1.42 -7.90 -7.19
CA LEU A 59 2.22 -8.82 -6.39
C LEU A 59 2.98 -9.81 -7.27
N GLU A 60 2.34 -10.29 -8.34
CA GLU A 60 3.02 -11.17 -9.29
C GLU A 60 4.21 -10.47 -9.94
N ARG A 61 4.02 -9.20 -10.31
CA ARG A 61 5.10 -8.42 -10.89
C ARG A 61 6.25 -8.22 -9.91
N LEU A 62 5.90 -7.94 -8.67
CA LEU A 62 6.91 -7.77 -7.62
C LEU A 62 7.67 -9.06 -7.39
N ALA A 63 6.97 -10.18 -7.31
CA ALA A 63 7.60 -11.48 -7.12
C ALA A 63 8.55 -11.80 -8.25
N ALA A 64 8.15 -11.50 -9.49
CA ALA A 64 9.01 -11.73 -10.64
C ALA A 64 10.28 -10.89 -10.57
N ARG A 65 10.15 -9.65 -10.10
CA ARG A 65 11.29 -8.74 -9.98
C ARG A 65 12.27 -9.21 -8.91
N LEU A 66 11.75 -9.72 -7.81
CA LEU A 66 12.55 -10.25 -6.71
C LEU A 66 12.90 -11.72 -6.93
N GLY A 67 12.36 -12.28 -7.95
CA GLY A 67 12.31 -13.62 -8.42
C GLY A 67 13.14 -14.65 -7.70
N VAL A 68 14.43 -14.60 -7.91
CA VAL A 68 15.32 -15.66 -7.41
C VAL A 68 15.24 -15.78 -5.91
N MET A 69 15.11 -14.66 -5.21
CA MET A 69 15.04 -14.68 -3.76
C MET A 69 13.81 -15.39 -3.23
N TYR A 70 12.71 -15.25 -3.95
CA TYR A 70 11.47 -15.87 -3.52
C TYR A 70 11.28 -17.28 -4.04
N THR A 71 11.96 -17.60 -5.12
CA THR A 71 11.79 -18.91 -5.72
C THR A 71 12.09 -20.01 -4.73
N GLY A 72 13.17 -19.86 -3.98
CA GLY A 72 13.53 -20.84 -2.99
C GLY A 72 12.54 -20.93 -1.86
N ASP A 73 12.02 -19.78 -1.45
CA ASP A 73 11.10 -19.73 -0.32
C ASP A 73 9.72 -20.27 -0.66
N THR A 74 9.25 -19.92 -1.84
CA THR A 74 7.90 -20.30 -2.23
C THR A 74 7.78 -21.78 -2.55
N GLU A 75 8.89 -22.41 -2.78
CA GLU A 75 8.90 -23.85 -3.02
C GLU A 75 8.56 -24.65 -1.79
N GLN A 76 8.63 -24.02 -0.67
CA GLN A 76 8.30 -24.70 0.59
C GLN A 76 6.80 -25.00 0.75
#